data_25b2885428ea56d27b6be07f21084590
#
_entry.id   25b2885428ea56d27b6be07f21084590
#
_cell.length_a   1.000
_cell.length_b   1.000
_cell.length_c   1.000
_cell.angle_alpha   90.00
_cell.angle_beta   90.00
_cell.angle_gamma   90.00
#
_symmetry.space_group_name_H-M   'P 1'
#
loop_
_entity.id
_entity.type
_entity.pdbx_description
1 polymer ?
#
loop_
_entity_poly.entity_id
_entity_poly.type
_entity_poly.pdbx_seq_one_letter_code
_entity_poly.pdbx_strand_id
1 'polypeptide(L)'
;MNIRLVGLSILSIFIIVPLSKLAAQEPFNQNFSPDITAPDGFRSNRTSYSAIMDVLEPPVTEVTEEQLQRLRDVPLEVIFGAIGDYRLNYATGFENTQPGKRLVGRALTMRFLPPRPDLTEAALTLAKEGNWDRRYYARAAEEANPGDVVVAELGGSDGHNLFGDMGATGIQMRGAAGVIIDGGMRDYTGLRDERFEDFPVFYKFSDPHTTSWLGVEYNTPVRIGGVTVLPGDIVVGDTGGVFFFPS
;
A
#
# COMPACT_ATOMS: atom_id res chain seq x y z
N MET A 1 -55.71 21.38 -36.20
CA MET A 1 -55.21 20.02 -35.96
C MET A 1 -54.52 20.03 -34.59
N ASN A 2 -55.27 19.66 -33.54
CA ASN A 2 -54.88 19.76 -32.15
C ASN A 2 -54.12 18.49 -31.74
N ILE A 3 -52.85 18.61 -31.37
CA ILE A 3 -52.08 17.56 -30.73
C ILE A 3 -52.12 17.81 -29.22
N ARG A 4 -52.79 16.94 -28.50
CA ARG A 4 -52.81 16.92 -27.02
C ARG A 4 -51.50 16.27 -26.52
N LEU A 5 -50.72 17.02 -25.74
CA LEU A 5 -49.68 16.45 -24.92
C LEU A 5 -50.31 15.73 -23.71
N VAL A 6 -50.04 14.45 -23.62
CA VAL A 6 -50.34 13.66 -22.40
C VAL A 6 -49.14 13.78 -21.47
N GLY A 7 -49.33 14.53 -20.38
CA GLY A 7 -48.35 14.61 -19.32
C GLY A 7 -48.35 13.31 -18.48
N LEU A 8 -47.24 12.57 -18.50
CA LEU A 8 -47.01 11.53 -17.52
C LEU A 8 -46.46 12.13 -16.23
N SER A 9 -47.27 12.16 -15.21
CA SER A 9 -46.89 12.51 -13.85
C SER A 9 -46.16 11.31 -13.22
N ILE A 10 -44.82 11.42 -13.05
CA ILE A 10 -44.05 10.47 -12.26
C ILE A 10 -44.24 10.83 -10.79
N LEU A 11 -45.05 10.07 -10.12
CA LEU A 11 -45.25 10.15 -8.66
C LEU A 11 -44.02 9.54 -7.97
N SER A 12 -43.07 10.39 -7.58
CA SER A 12 -41.94 9.98 -6.75
C SER A 12 -42.43 9.66 -5.33
N ILE A 13 -42.55 8.41 -5.01
CA ILE A 13 -42.82 7.96 -3.63
C ILE A 13 -41.52 8.13 -2.84
N PHE A 14 -41.39 9.24 -2.13
CA PHE A 14 -40.40 9.38 -1.07
C PHE A 14 -40.86 8.52 0.12
N ILE A 15 -40.21 7.38 0.34
CA ILE A 15 -40.33 6.66 1.59
C ILE A 15 -39.52 7.45 2.62
N ILE A 16 -40.20 8.32 3.36
CA ILE A 16 -39.64 8.97 4.54
C ILE A 16 -39.56 7.92 5.64
N VAL A 17 -38.39 7.33 5.81
CA VAL A 17 -38.11 6.50 7.01
C VAL A 17 -37.93 7.48 8.17
N PRO A 18 -38.80 7.43 9.21
CA PRO A 18 -38.64 8.34 10.33
C PRO A 18 -37.32 8.09 11.05
N LEU A 19 -36.54 9.17 11.28
CA LEU A 19 -35.26 9.14 11.98
C LEU A 19 -35.30 8.44 13.36
N SER A 20 -36.49 8.28 13.95
CA SER A 20 -36.66 7.56 15.21
C SER A 20 -36.48 6.05 15.11
N LYS A 21 -36.33 5.47 13.91
CA LYS A 21 -35.98 4.06 13.70
C LYS A 21 -34.51 3.81 13.36
N LEU A 22 -33.68 4.83 13.34
CA LEU A 22 -32.25 4.67 13.57
C LEU A 22 -32.02 4.52 15.09
N ALA A 23 -32.75 3.61 15.72
CA ALA A 23 -32.43 3.15 17.05
C ALA A 23 -31.00 2.65 17.01
N ALA A 24 -30.18 3.21 17.90
CA ALA A 24 -28.82 2.84 18.15
C ALA A 24 -28.60 1.37 17.82
N GLN A 25 -27.81 1.07 16.81
CA GLN A 25 -27.23 -0.26 16.72
C GLN A 25 -26.54 -0.47 18.06
N GLU A 26 -27.00 -1.47 18.79
CA GLU A 26 -26.31 -1.90 20.00
C GLU A 26 -24.84 -1.96 19.68
N PRO A 27 -23.95 -1.37 20.50
CA PRO A 27 -22.54 -1.41 20.24
C PRO A 27 -22.16 -2.87 19.99
N PHE A 28 -21.45 -3.13 18.92
CA PHE A 28 -21.02 -4.47 18.52
C PHE A 28 -20.45 -5.14 19.76
N ASN A 29 -21.17 -6.15 20.28
CA ASN A 29 -20.80 -6.81 21.52
C ASN A 29 -19.50 -7.58 21.27
N GLN A 30 -18.37 -6.99 21.71
CA GLN A 30 -17.05 -7.61 21.61
C GLN A 30 -16.98 -8.95 22.37
N ASN A 31 -17.98 -9.26 23.22
CA ASN A 31 -18.13 -10.52 23.90
C ASN A 31 -19.02 -11.52 23.14
N PHE A 32 -19.35 -11.24 21.88
CA PHE A 32 -20.02 -12.22 21.04
C PHE A 32 -19.06 -13.38 20.76
N SER A 33 -19.09 -14.34 21.66
CA SER A 33 -18.58 -15.68 21.45
C SER A 33 -19.79 -16.50 20.96
N PRO A 34 -19.99 -16.69 19.66
CA PRO A 34 -20.91 -17.72 19.23
C PRO A 34 -20.32 -19.01 19.76
N ASP A 35 -21.08 -19.67 20.62
CA ASP A 35 -20.83 -21.07 21.01
C ASP A 35 -21.16 -21.93 19.77
N ILE A 36 -20.32 -21.78 18.74
CA ILE A 36 -20.35 -22.62 17.56
C ILE A 36 -19.65 -23.89 18.02
N THR A 37 -20.40 -24.81 18.56
CA THR A 37 -19.99 -26.20 18.62
C THR A 37 -19.84 -26.68 17.18
N ALA A 38 -18.63 -26.48 16.65
CA ALA A 38 -18.29 -27.02 15.36
C ALA A 38 -18.43 -28.55 15.44
N PRO A 39 -18.96 -29.20 14.39
CA PRO A 39 -18.96 -30.65 14.30
C PRO A 39 -17.57 -31.19 14.63
N ASP A 40 -17.52 -32.33 15.34
CA ASP A 40 -16.26 -32.98 15.71
C ASP A 40 -15.32 -33.07 14.50
N GLY A 41 -14.18 -32.41 14.60
CA GLY A 41 -13.18 -32.28 13.52
C GLY A 41 -13.01 -30.88 12.93
N PHE A 42 -13.94 -29.95 13.15
CA PHE A 42 -13.81 -28.56 12.75
C PHE A 42 -13.35 -27.73 13.97
N ARG A 43 -12.06 -27.67 14.21
CA ARG A 43 -11.52 -26.74 15.22
C ARG A 43 -11.65 -25.32 14.70
N SER A 44 -12.40 -24.46 15.41
CA SER A 44 -12.37 -23.04 15.11
C SER A 44 -10.94 -22.55 15.28
N ASN A 45 -10.38 -21.95 14.22
CA ASN A 45 -9.01 -21.46 14.18
C ASN A 45 -8.79 -20.15 14.98
N ARG A 46 -9.45 -19.96 16.12
CA ARG A 46 -9.21 -18.78 16.97
C ARG A 46 -7.78 -18.70 17.50
N THR A 47 -7.16 -19.86 17.75
CA THR A 47 -5.75 -19.96 18.13
C THR A 47 -4.82 -19.63 16.96
N SER A 48 -5.22 -19.90 15.72
CA SER A 48 -4.42 -19.59 14.54
C SER A 48 -4.45 -18.11 14.18
N TYR A 49 -5.52 -17.37 14.50
CA TYR A 49 -5.54 -15.92 14.24
C TYR A 49 -4.50 -15.18 15.08
N SER A 50 -4.39 -15.48 16.37
CA SER A 50 -3.35 -14.90 17.23
C SER A 50 -1.93 -15.24 16.73
N ALA A 51 -1.71 -16.51 16.38
CA ALA A 51 -0.41 -16.93 15.85
C ALA A 51 -0.06 -16.27 14.50
N ILE A 52 -1.05 -16.01 13.65
CA ILE A 52 -0.84 -15.28 12.40
C ILE A 52 -0.49 -13.82 12.68
N MET A 53 -1.14 -13.16 13.65
CA MET A 53 -0.83 -11.78 14.02
C MET A 53 0.62 -11.65 14.50
N ASP A 54 1.10 -12.58 15.30
CA ASP A 54 2.50 -12.60 15.75
C ASP A 54 3.50 -12.73 14.57
N VAL A 55 3.09 -13.39 13.49
CA VAL A 55 3.91 -13.51 12.26
C VAL A 55 3.78 -12.26 11.38
N LEU A 56 2.60 -11.61 11.35
CA LEU A 56 2.37 -10.39 10.58
C LEU A 56 3.07 -9.16 11.17
N GLU A 57 3.40 -9.22 12.45
CA GLU A 57 4.16 -8.20 13.18
C GLU A 57 5.49 -8.81 13.70
N PRO A 58 6.38 -9.27 12.80
CA PRO A 58 7.62 -9.90 13.23
C PRO A 58 8.48 -8.92 14.02
N PRO A 59 9.26 -9.41 14.98
CA PRO A 59 10.24 -8.56 15.64
C PRO A 59 11.20 -8.00 14.58
N VAL A 60 11.47 -6.70 14.69
CA VAL A 60 12.41 -6.03 13.77
C VAL A 60 13.79 -6.66 13.92
N THR A 61 14.26 -7.35 12.90
CA THR A 61 15.64 -7.80 12.83
C THR A 61 16.49 -6.67 12.28
N GLU A 62 17.50 -6.26 13.02
CA GLU A 62 18.44 -5.25 12.53
C GLU A 62 19.26 -5.82 11.37
N VAL A 63 19.06 -5.29 10.18
CA VAL A 63 19.90 -5.57 9.01
C VAL A 63 20.87 -4.42 8.82
N THR A 64 22.15 -4.74 8.81
CA THR A 64 23.21 -3.73 8.67
C THR A 64 23.33 -3.25 7.22
N GLU A 65 23.85 -2.04 7.04
CA GLU A 65 24.14 -1.51 5.70
C GLU A 65 25.14 -2.39 4.94
N GLU A 66 26.09 -3.01 5.64
CA GLU A 66 27.03 -3.96 5.01
C GLU A 66 26.29 -5.17 4.41
N GLN A 67 25.27 -5.70 5.11
CA GLN A 67 24.47 -6.82 4.60
C GLN A 67 23.63 -6.38 3.37
N LEU A 68 23.04 -5.21 3.42
CA LEU A 68 22.30 -4.64 2.28
C LEU A 68 23.24 -4.40 1.08
N GLN A 69 24.45 -3.88 1.33
CA GLN A 69 25.43 -3.69 0.28
C GLN A 69 25.83 -5.00 -0.41
N ARG A 70 26.03 -6.08 0.35
CA ARG A 70 26.31 -7.41 -0.23
C ARG A 70 25.20 -7.87 -1.16
N LEU A 71 23.94 -7.61 -0.85
CA LEU A 71 22.81 -7.96 -1.71
C LEU A 71 22.77 -7.13 -3.00
N ARG A 72 23.34 -5.91 -3.01
CA ARG A 72 23.46 -5.10 -4.24
C ARG A 72 24.40 -5.73 -5.25
N ASP A 73 25.43 -6.45 -4.77
CA ASP A 73 26.48 -7.02 -5.61
C ASP A 73 26.19 -8.46 -6.07
N VAL A 74 25.22 -9.15 -5.43
CA VAL A 74 24.87 -10.55 -5.74
C VAL A 74 23.87 -10.61 -6.90
N PRO A 75 24.10 -11.43 -7.95
CA PRO A 75 23.12 -11.62 -9.02
C PRO A 75 21.77 -12.08 -8.50
N LEU A 76 20.67 -11.61 -9.12
CA LEU A 76 19.31 -11.91 -8.68
C LEU A 76 19.01 -13.41 -8.67
N GLU A 77 19.57 -14.16 -9.64
CA GLU A 77 19.43 -15.60 -9.75
C GLU A 77 20.10 -16.37 -8.59
N VAL A 78 21.18 -15.82 -8.04
CA VAL A 78 21.85 -16.37 -6.86
C VAL A 78 20.99 -16.14 -5.62
N ILE A 79 20.42 -14.94 -5.48
CA ILE A 79 19.45 -14.64 -4.41
C ILE A 79 18.25 -15.58 -4.52
N PHE A 80 17.66 -15.73 -5.70
CA PHE A 80 16.57 -16.67 -5.97
C PHE A 80 16.89 -18.10 -5.51
N GLY A 81 18.12 -18.57 -5.75
CA GLY A 81 18.57 -19.89 -5.30
C GLY A 81 18.75 -20.00 -3.79
N ALA A 82 19.06 -18.90 -3.11
CA ALA A 82 19.40 -18.87 -1.68
C ALA A 82 18.19 -18.70 -0.76
N ILE A 83 17.14 -17.99 -1.19
CA ILE A 83 16.00 -17.61 -0.35
C ILE A 83 14.95 -18.72 -0.14
N GLY A 84 15.20 -19.93 -0.65
CA GLY A 84 14.35 -21.10 -0.42
C GLY A 84 12.91 -20.89 -0.91
N ASP A 85 11.94 -21.12 -0.04
CA ASP A 85 10.51 -20.99 -0.39
C ASP A 85 10.08 -19.55 -0.65
N TYR A 86 10.79 -18.55 -0.16
CA TYR A 86 10.54 -17.13 -0.43
C TYR A 86 10.77 -16.72 -1.89
N ARG A 87 11.40 -17.58 -2.70
CA ARG A 87 11.50 -17.38 -4.16
C ARG A 87 10.16 -17.18 -4.86
N LEU A 88 9.07 -17.69 -4.27
CA LEU A 88 7.71 -17.48 -4.77
C LEU A 88 7.17 -16.07 -4.46
N ASN A 89 7.80 -15.36 -3.54
CA ASN A 89 7.42 -14.00 -3.16
C ASN A 89 8.11 -12.97 -4.08
N TYR A 90 7.90 -13.14 -5.37
CA TYR A 90 8.48 -12.35 -6.46
C TYR A 90 7.41 -11.60 -7.23
N ALA A 91 7.41 -10.28 -7.11
CA ALA A 91 6.48 -9.40 -7.80
C ALA A 91 7.06 -8.92 -9.15
N THR A 92 6.27 -8.98 -10.20
CA THR A 92 6.66 -8.61 -11.57
C THR A 92 5.77 -7.54 -12.18
N GLY A 93 6.10 -7.12 -13.40
CA GLY A 93 5.32 -6.14 -14.15
C GLY A 93 5.51 -4.70 -13.68
N PHE A 94 6.67 -4.38 -13.13
CA PHE A 94 7.08 -3.03 -12.83
C PHE A 94 7.97 -2.48 -13.93
N GLU A 95 7.82 -1.17 -14.17
CA GLU A 95 8.82 -0.34 -14.82
C GLU A 95 9.72 0.30 -13.77
N ASN A 96 10.90 0.79 -14.17
CA ASN A 96 11.86 1.44 -13.28
C ASN A 96 12.30 2.77 -13.88
N THR A 97 12.28 3.85 -13.10
CA THR A 97 12.75 5.17 -13.55
C THR A 97 14.25 5.20 -13.84
N GLN A 98 15.03 4.33 -13.19
CA GLN A 98 16.49 4.20 -13.35
C GLN A 98 16.85 2.80 -13.89
N PRO A 99 16.67 2.54 -15.20
CA PRO A 99 16.94 1.22 -15.78
C PRO A 99 18.36 0.74 -15.50
N GLY A 100 18.49 -0.50 -15.04
CA GLY A 100 19.76 -1.10 -14.67
C GLY A 100 20.24 -0.79 -13.24
N LYS A 101 19.57 0.08 -12.50
CA LYS A 101 19.86 0.29 -11.08
C LYS A 101 19.08 -0.73 -10.24
N ARG A 102 19.81 -1.36 -9.34
CA ARG A 102 19.26 -2.31 -8.38
C ARG A 102 18.73 -1.58 -7.16
N LEU A 103 17.55 -1.98 -6.70
CA LEU A 103 16.95 -1.52 -5.46
C LEU A 103 17.16 -2.55 -4.37
N VAL A 104 17.81 -2.20 -3.27
CA VAL A 104 17.97 -3.04 -2.09
C VAL A 104 17.74 -2.23 -0.83
N GLY A 105 16.91 -2.75 0.08
CA GLY A 105 16.64 -2.11 1.36
C GLY A 105 15.63 -2.87 2.19
N ARG A 106 15.06 -2.19 3.19
CA ARG A 106 14.02 -2.70 4.08
C ARG A 106 12.67 -2.10 3.73
N ALA A 107 11.63 -2.91 3.70
CA ALA A 107 10.29 -2.46 3.36
C ALA A 107 9.69 -1.53 4.44
N LEU A 108 9.44 -0.28 4.08
CA LEU A 108 8.57 0.65 4.79
C LEU A 108 7.24 0.67 4.07
N THR A 109 6.27 -0.05 4.60
CA THR A 109 5.03 -0.36 3.88
C THR A 109 3.92 0.66 4.15
N MET A 110 3.07 0.88 3.16
CA MET A 110 1.90 1.72 3.29
C MET A 110 0.78 1.25 2.36
N ARG A 111 -0.46 1.39 2.81
CA ARG A 111 -1.67 1.00 2.06
C ARG A 111 -2.53 2.20 1.75
N PHE A 112 -3.04 2.21 0.53
CA PHE A 112 -3.96 3.21 0.04
C PHE A 112 -5.27 2.57 -0.43
N LEU A 113 -6.38 3.29 -0.23
CA LEU A 113 -7.69 2.90 -0.74
C LEU A 113 -8.24 3.98 -1.69
N PRO A 114 -9.10 3.59 -2.65
CA PRO A 114 -9.83 4.54 -3.47
C PRO A 114 -10.66 5.50 -2.63
N PRO A 115 -10.91 6.73 -3.11
CA PRO A 115 -11.70 7.70 -2.38
C PRO A 115 -13.13 7.19 -2.19
N ARG A 116 -13.65 7.37 -0.99
CA ARG A 116 -15.04 7.16 -0.64
C ARG A 116 -15.52 8.39 0.14
N PRO A 117 -16.71 8.96 -0.15
CA PRO A 117 -17.11 10.27 0.36
C PRO A 117 -16.97 10.42 1.87
N ASP A 118 -17.42 9.44 2.65
CA ASP A 118 -17.34 9.42 4.11
C ASP A 118 -15.89 9.38 4.64
N LEU A 119 -15.03 8.54 4.05
CA LEU A 119 -13.61 8.48 4.41
C LEU A 119 -12.87 9.74 4.00
N THR A 120 -13.20 10.31 2.85
CA THR A 120 -12.61 11.56 2.38
C THR A 120 -12.97 12.72 3.30
N GLU A 121 -14.24 12.81 3.74
CA GLU A 121 -14.70 13.82 4.70
C GLU A 121 -14.00 13.67 6.06
N ALA A 122 -13.90 12.44 6.56
CA ALA A 122 -13.19 12.15 7.81
C ALA A 122 -11.71 12.56 7.72
N ALA A 123 -11.02 12.20 6.64
CA ALA A 123 -9.61 12.56 6.41
C ALA A 123 -9.41 14.08 6.31
N LEU A 124 -10.33 14.79 5.66
CA LEU A 124 -10.30 16.25 5.58
C LEU A 124 -10.55 16.92 6.95
N THR A 125 -11.40 16.35 7.77
CA THR A 125 -11.69 16.84 9.12
C THR A 125 -10.45 16.68 10.00
N LEU A 126 -9.85 15.49 10.03
CA LEU A 126 -8.59 15.24 10.76
C LEU A 126 -7.46 16.15 10.28
N ALA A 127 -7.35 16.39 8.98
CA ALA A 127 -6.33 17.31 8.46
C ALA A 127 -6.52 18.75 8.97
N LYS A 128 -7.77 19.24 9.11
CA LYS A 128 -8.07 20.56 9.67
C LYS A 128 -7.71 20.67 11.16
N GLU A 129 -7.76 19.56 11.87
CA GLU A 129 -7.39 19.45 13.28
C GLU A 129 -5.87 19.24 13.48
N GLY A 130 -5.09 19.24 12.41
CA GLY A 130 -3.64 19.04 12.46
C GLY A 130 -3.19 17.57 12.39
N ASN A 131 -4.12 16.62 12.36
CA ASN A 131 -3.83 15.20 12.15
C ASN A 131 -3.80 14.90 10.65
N TRP A 132 -2.68 15.21 10.01
CA TRP A 132 -2.64 15.21 8.55
C TRP A 132 -1.85 14.05 7.97
N ASP A 133 -2.40 12.83 8.05
CA ASP A 133 -1.79 11.60 7.53
C ASP A 133 -2.38 11.11 6.19
N ARG A 134 -3.33 11.83 5.61
CA ARG A 134 -3.98 11.37 4.36
C ARG A 134 -3.04 11.25 3.16
N ARG A 135 -1.84 11.82 3.22
CA ARG A 135 -0.77 11.67 2.26
C ARG A 135 0.38 10.91 2.91
N TYR A 136 0.25 9.61 3.04
CA TYR A 136 1.26 8.79 3.69
C TYR A 136 2.63 8.84 3.04
N TYR A 137 2.73 9.19 1.75
CA TYR A 137 4.03 9.46 1.15
C TYR A 137 4.75 10.63 1.83
N ALA A 138 4.03 11.65 2.31
CA ALA A 138 4.62 12.72 3.11
C ALA A 138 5.12 12.20 4.46
N ARG A 139 4.37 11.28 5.08
CA ARG A 139 4.81 10.59 6.30
C ARG A 139 6.09 9.79 6.04
N ALA A 140 6.19 9.07 4.93
CA ALA A 140 7.43 8.39 4.56
C ALA A 140 8.60 9.37 4.37
N ALA A 141 8.35 10.57 3.84
CA ALA A 141 9.36 11.62 3.73
C ALA A 141 9.80 12.19 5.09
N GLU A 142 9.04 11.99 6.16
CA GLU A 142 9.38 12.42 7.53
C GLU A 142 10.00 11.29 8.36
N GLU A 143 9.58 10.05 8.16
CA GLU A 143 9.86 8.91 9.03
C GLU A 143 10.79 7.84 8.42
N ALA A 144 11.02 7.85 7.10
CA ALA A 144 11.94 6.91 6.47
C ALA A 144 13.36 7.02 7.06
N ASN A 145 14.03 5.89 7.17
CA ASN A 145 15.40 5.78 7.63
C ASN A 145 16.34 5.46 6.46
N PRO A 146 17.65 5.70 6.60
CA PRO A 146 18.62 5.28 5.61
C PRO A 146 18.50 3.77 5.30
N GLY A 147 18.44 3.45 3.99
CA GLY A 147 18.30 2.08 3.52
C GLY A 147 16.86 1.52 3.53
N ASP A 148 15.85 2.31 3.88
CA ASP A 148 14.46 1.90 3.70
C ASP A 148 14.04 1.98 2.22
N VAL A 149 13.14 1.12 1.83
CA VAL A 149 12.41 1.17 0.56
C VAL A 149 10.94 1.43 0.87
N VAL A 150 10.40 2.53 0.39
CA VAL A 150 8.98 2.81 0.53
C VAL A 150 8.20 1.88 -0.39
N VAL A 151 7.27 1.11 0.18
CA VAL A 151 6.49 0.09 -0.53
C VAL A 151 5.01 0.42 -0.41
N ALA A 152 4.41 0.89 -1.51
CA ALA A 152 3.06 1.42 -1.52
C ALA A 152 2.07 0.51 -2.26
N GLU A 153 1.06 0.00 -1.53
CA GLU A 153 -0.04 -0.77 -2.09
C GLU A 153 -1.14 0.15 -2.62
N LEU A 154 -1.33 0.14 -3.96
CA LEU A 154 -2.48 0.72 -4.64
C LEU A 154 -3.32 -0.35 -5.37
N GLY A 155 -3.00 -1.62 -5.15
CA GLY A 155 -3.75 -2.76 -5.72
C GLY A 155 -3.61 -2.91 -7.23
N GLY A 156 -2.54 -2.36 -7.84
CA GLY A 156 -2.33 -2.39 -9.30
C GLY A 156 -3.36 -1.58 -10.09
N SER A 157 -4.10 -0.67 -9.42
CA SER A 157 -5.23 0.02 -10.06
C SER A 157 -4.78 1.09 -11.04
N ASP A 158 -5.56 1.20 -12.10
CA ASP A 158 -5.38 2.16 -13.18
C ASP A 158 -5.88 3.55 -12.82
N GLY A 159 -5.34 4.57 -13.51
CA GLY A 159 -5.96 5.88 -13.63
C GLY A 159 -5.57 6.92 -12.60
N HIS A 160 -4.78 6.60 -11.58
CA HIS A 160 -4.27 7.60 -10.63
C HIS A 160 -2.90 7.23 -10.09
N ASN A 161 -2.03 8.23 -9.99
CA ASN A 161 -0.71 8.05 -9.42
C ASN A 161 -0.70 8.37 -7.91
N LEU A 162 0.35 7.91 -7.24
CA LEU A 162 0.54 8.18 -5.82
C LEU A 162 1.32 9.48 -5.59
N PHE A 163 2.47 9.65 -6.22
CA PHE A 163 3.34 10.82 -6.03
C PHE A 163 4.24 11.07 -7.23
N GLY A 164 4.94 12.19 -7.18
CA GLY A 164 5.93 12.59 -8.17
C GLY A 164 7.27 12.96 -7.56
N ASP A 165 8.02 13.80 -8.26
CA ASP A 165 9.41 14.14 -7.94
C ASP A 165 9.58 14.87 -6.59
N MET A 166 8.63 15.65 -6.14
CA MET A 166 8.69 16.30 -4.82
C MET A 166 8.62 15.27 -3.68
N GLY A 167 7.71 14.29 -3.80
CA GLY A 167 7.61 13.20 -2.83
C GLY A 167 8.87 12.35 -2.82
N ALA A 168 9.39 12.00 -4.00
CA ALA A 168 10.64 11.27 -4.15
C ALA A 168 11.82 12.02 -3.52
N THR A 169 11.92 13.34 -3.75
CA THR A 169 12.98 14.18 -3.15
C THR A 169 12.93 14.10 -1.62
N GLY A 170 11.76 14.26 -1.02
CA GLY A 170 11.62 14.19 0.44
C GLY A 170 12.06 12.84 1.01
N ILE A 171 11.65 11.75 0.38
CA ILE A 171 12.01 10.38 0.79
C ILE A 171 13.51 10.12 0.60
N GLN A 172 14.07 10.54 -0.53
CA GLN A 172 15.50 10.42 -0.83
C GLN A 172 16.36 11.19 0.19
N MET A 173 15.94 12.40 0.57
CA MET A 173 16.65 13.22 1.58
C MET A 173 16.71 12.56 2.96
N ARG A 174 15.84 11.62 3.26
CA ARG A 174 15.88 10.79 4.47
C ARG A 174 16.85 9.62 4.35
N GLY A 175 17.45 9.42 3.17
CA GLY A 175 18.37 8.31 2.91
C GLY A 175 17.69 7.01 2.52
N ALA A 176 16.40 7.02 2.19
CA ALA A 176 15.74 5.85 1.65
C ALA A 176 16.38 5.43 0.32
N ALA A 177 16.42 4.12 0.06
CA ALA A 177 17.07 3.55 -1.11
C ALA A 177 16.24 3.65 -2.40
N GLY A 178 14.93 3.86 -2.28
CA GLY A 178 14.03 3.99 -3.42
C GLY A 178 12.58 3.72 -3.04
N VAL A 179 11.73 3.54 -4.06
CA VAL A 179 10.28 3.38 -3.89
C VAL A 179 9.73 2.29 -4.80
N ILE A 180 8.75 1.54 -4.32
CA ILE A 180 7.94 0.61 -5.10
C ILE A 180 6.47 1.04 -4.97
N ILE A 181 5.81 1.25 -6.10
CA ILE A 181 4.39 1.62 -6.15
C ILE A 181 3.65 0.54 -6.95
N ASP A 182 2.77 -0.21 -6.31
CA ASP A 182 1.87 -1.13 -7.01
C ASP A 182 0.70 -0.36 -7.65
N GLY A 183 1.05 0.61 -8.47
CA GLY A 183 0.18 1.58 -9.12
C GLY A 183 0.96 2.61 -9.93
N GLY A 184 0.38 3.79 -10.10
CA GLY A 184 0.94 4.86 -10.92
C GLY A 184 1.86 5.83 -10.19
N MET A 185 2.73 6.45 -10.95
CA MET A 185 3.51 7.62 -10.55
C MET A 185 3.38 8.74 -11.59
N ARG A 186 3.75 9.96 -11.25
CA ARG A 186 3.83 11.11 -12.18
C ARG A 186 5.24 11.69 -12.22
N ASP A 187 5.41 12.72 -13.01
CA ASP A 187 6.68 13.45 -13.15
C ASP A 187 7.83 12.56 -13.66
N TYR A 188 7.48 11.61 -14.56
CA TYR A 188 8.40 10.61 -15.10
C TYR A 188 9.74 11.19 -15.54
N THR A 189 9.73 12.31 -16.29
CA THR A 189 10.96 12.96 -16.75
C THR A 189 11.79 13.49 -15.57
N GLY A 190 11.15 14.09 -14.58
CA GLY A 190 11.82 14.59 -13.38
C GLY A 190 12.45 13.48 -12.53
N LEU A 191 11.77 12.32 -12.43
CA LEU A 191 12.28 11.15 -11.70
C LEU A 191 13.43 10.42 -12.42
N ARG A 192 13.74 10.79 -13.65
CA ARG A 192 14.92 10.30 -14.41
C ARG A 192 16.07 11.29 -14.44
N ASP A 193 15.91 12.42 -13.79
CA ASP A 193 16.96 13.41 -13.64
C ASP A 193 18.16 12.83 -12.86
N GLU A 194 19.37 13.37 -13.09
CA GLU A 194 20.63 12.96 -12.48
C GLU A 194 20.55 12.94 -10.94
N ARG A 195 19.76 13.84 -10.34
CA ARG A 195 19.55 13.88 -8.88
C ARG A 195 18.94 12.60 -8.29
N PHE A 196 18.26 11.80 -9.11
CA PHE A 196 17.67 10.51 -8.74
C PHE A 196 18.44 9.31 -9.31
N GLU A 197 19.65 9.50 -9.80
CA GLU A 197 20.45 8.44 -10.43
C GLU A 197 20.57 7.17 -9.57
N ASP A 198 20.68 7.32 -8.24
CA ASP A 198 20.78 6.22 -7.28
C ASP A 198 19.47 6.00 -6.47
N PHE A 199 18.35 6.56 -6.95
CA PHE A 199 17.05 6.45 -6.30
C PHE A 199 15.99 5.90 -7.26
N PRO A 200 15.99 4.58 -7.54
CA PRO A 200 15.03 3.98 -8.46
C PRO A 200 13.60 3.99 -7.88
N VAL A 201 12.64 4.30 -8.74
CA VAL A 201 11.20 4.17 -8.47
C VAL A 201 10.64 3.07 -9.36
N PHE A 202 10.13 2.01 -8.75
CA PHE A 202 9.42 0.93 -9.42
C PHE A 202 7.93 1.24 -9.42
N TYR A 203 7.28 1.16 -10.57
CA TYR A 203 5.88 1.57 -10.75
C TYR A 203 5.20 0.74 -11.84
N LYS A 204 3.86 0.75 -11.92
CA LYS A 204 3.10 0.04 -12.95
C LYS A 204 2.84 0.88 -14.19
N PHE A 205 2.58 2.17 -14.03
CA PHE A 205 2.32 3.10 -15.12
C PHE A 205 2.63 4.54 -14.71
N SER A 206 2.76 5.42 -15.69
CA SER A 206 2.90 6.87 -15.47
C SER A 206 1.64 7.59 -15.87
N ASP A 207 1.15 8.49 -15.01
CA ASP A 207 -0.09 9.24 -15.20
C ASP A 207 0.10 10.67 -14.64
N PRO A 208 -0.23 11.75 -15.37
CA PRO A 208 -0.02 13.13 -14.91
C PRO A 208 -1.02 13.59 -13.85
N HIS A 209 -2.10 12.87 -13.59
CA HIS A 209 -3.10 13.28 -12.61
C HIS A 209 -2.56 13.27 -11.18
N THR A 210 -3.16 14.06 -10.31
CA THR A 210 -2.89 13.99 -8.88
C THR A 210 -3.74 12.93 -8.23
N THR A 211 -3.17 12.25 -7.23
CA THR A 211 -3.92 11.22 -6.51
C THR A 211 -5.06 11.77 -5.68
N SER A 212 -6.19 11.07 -5.69
CA SER A 212 -7.28 11.20 -4.72
C SER A 212 -7.31 10.05 -3.71
N TRP A 213 -6.38 9.10 -3.83
CA TRP A 213 -6.32 7.94 -2.96
C TRP A 213 -6.02 8.33 -1.51
N LEU A 214 -6.63 7.58 -0.58
CA LEU A 214 -6.51 7.79 0.85
C LEU A 214 -5.48 6.83 1.42
N GLY A 215 -4.45 7.35 2.08
CA GLY A 215 -3.60 6.55 2.93
C GLY A 215 -4.38 6.11 4.17
N VAL A 216 -4.46 4.80 4.39
CA VAL A 216 -5.30 4.21 5.45
C VAL A 216 -4.49 3.44 6.47
N GLU A 217 -3.34 2.91 6.09
CA GLU A 217 -2.46 2.14 6.98
C GLU A 217 -1.00 2.42 6.64
N TYR A 218 -0.18 2.42 7.67
CA TYR A 218 1.24 2.70 7.61
C TYR A 218 2.00 1.65 8.41
N ASN A 219 3.10 1.15 7.86
CA ASN A 219 3.91 0.08 8.43
C ASN A 219 3.07 -1.16 8.79
N THR A 220 2.33 -1.65 7.81
CA THR A 220 1.36 -2.77 7.89
C THR A 220 1.65 -3.78 6.78
N PRO A 221 1.20 -5.05 6.90
CA PRO A 221 1.24 -5.99 5.80
C PRO A 221 0.52 -5.46 4.56
N VAL A 222 1.17 -5.56 3.39
CA VAL A 222 0.64 -5.08 2.11
C VAL A 222 0.75 -6.14 1.02
N ARG A 223 -0.01 -5.97 -0.07
CA ARG A 223 0.04 -6.81 -1.25
C ARG A 223 0.64 -6.03 -2.42
N ILE A 224 1.75 -6.47 -2.95
CA ILE A 224 2.49 -5.82 -4.04
C ILE A 224 2.63 -6.78 -5.22
N GLY A 225 2.05 -6.47 -6.36
CA GLY A 225 2.12 -7.33 -7.54
C GLY A 225 1.64 -8.77 -7.31
N GLY A 226 0.71 -8.95 -6.35
CA GLY A 226 0.14 -10.24 -5.99
C GLY A 226 0.87 -11.01 -4.88
N VAL A 227 1.99 -10.50 -4.35
CA VAL A 227 2.72 -11.13 -3.24
C VAL A 227 2.54 -10.35 -1.93
N THR A 228 2.72 -11.03 -0.80
CA THR A 228 2.64 -10.42 0.53
C THR A 228 3.99 -9.81 0.90
N VAL A 229 3.97 -8.60 1.43
CA VAL A 229 5.13 -7.88 1.95
C VAL A 229 4.84 -7.44 3.38
N LEU A 230 5.71 -7.79 4.30
CA LEU A 230 5.63 -7.37 5.69
C LEU A 230 6.55 -6.16 5.93
N PRO A 231 6.22 -5.32 6.93
CA PRO A 231 7.14 -4.28 7.38
C PRO A 231 8.51 -4.89 7.76
N GLY A 232 9.59 -4.27 7.27
CA GLY A 232 10.95 -4.74 7.54
C GLY A 232 11.46 -5.85 6.63
N ASP A 233 10.64 -6.44 5.77
CA ASP A 233 11.13 -7.40 4.76
C ASP A 233 12.28 -6.81 3.95
N ILE A 234 13.23 -7.66 3.61
CA ILE A 234 14.28 -7.32 2.65
C ILE A 234 13.66 -7.22 1.25
N VAL A 235 13.96 -6.12 0.61
CA VAL A 235 13.55 -5.80 -0.76
C VAL A 235 14.76 -5.92 -1.67
N VAL A 236 14.65 -6.71 -2.74
CA VAL A 236 15.66 -6.74 -3.82
C VAL A 236 14.96 -6.61 -5.17
N GLY A 237 15.06 -5.44 -5.76
CA GLY A 237 14.48 -5.10 -7.06
C GLY A 237 15.53 -5.01 -8.16
N ASP A 238 15.19 -5.52 -9.34
CA ASP A 238 16.01 -5.45 -10.56
C ASP A 238 15.10 -5.29 -11.78
N THR A 239 15.67 -5.30 -12.96
CA THR A 239 14.98 -5.13 -14.27
C THR A 239 13.79 -6.09 -14.45
N GLY A 240 13.85 -7.29 -13.88
CA GLY A 240 12.82 -8.32 -14.04
C GLY A 240 11.68 -8.26 -13.03
N GLY A 241 11.88 -7.66 -11.87
CA GLY A 241 10.91 -7.60 -10.78
C GLY A 241 11.54 -7.45 -9.41
N VAL A 242 10.79 -7.74 -8.36
CA VAL A 242 11.17 -7.48 -6.97
C VAL A 242 10.93 -8.71 -6.11
N PHE A 243 11.95 -9.14 -5.37
CA PHE A 243 11.83 -10.11 -4.29
C PHE A 243 11.58 -9.42 -2.96
N PHE A 244 10.76 -10.07 -2.14
CA PHE A 244 10.51 -9.71 -0.75
C PHE A 244 10.70 -10.96 0.13
N PHE A 245 11.49 -10.86 1.18
CA PHE A 245 11.75 -11.97 2.09
C PHE A 245 12.13 -11.44 3.49
N PRO A 246 11.93 -12.21 4.56
CA PRO A 246 12.28 -11.80 5.91
C PRO A 246 13.74 -11.40 6.08
N SER A 247 13.98 -10.44 6.97
CA SER A 247 15.29 -9.95 7.38
C SER A 247 16.07 -10.95 8.27
#